data_3a16ba3fd3c72f9a616315f2aeb6522c
#
_entry.id   3a16ba3fd3c72f9a616315f2aeb6522c
#
_cell.length_a   1.000
_cell.length_b   1.000
_cell.length_c   1.000
_cell.angle_alpha   90.00
_cell.angle_beta   90.00
_cell.angle_gamma   90.00
#
_symmetry.space_group_name_H-M   'P 1'
#
loop_
_entity.id
_entity.type
_entity.pdbx_description
1 polymer ?
#
loop_
_entity_poly.entity_id
_entity_poly.type
_entity_poly.pdbx_seq_one_letter_code
_entity_poly.pdbx_strand_id
1 'polypeptide(L)'
;GIGIQNFPEGAAVSLPLRREGYSRFRSFMIGQASAIVEPIAAIIGVILAMSIKSILPILLSFASGAMIVVVARELLPESVKENKNLSTIGLIGGFVLMMILDVALG
;
A
#
# COMPACT_ATOMS: atom_id res chain seq x y z
N GLY A 1 -10.61 -8.42 4.70
CA GLY A 1 -9.15 -8.26 4.57
C GLY A 1 -8.79 -7.00 3.81
N ILE A 2 -9.20 -6.90 2.56
CA ILE A 2 -8.88 -5.76 1.68
C ILE A 2 -9.33 -4.41 2.27
N GLY A 3 -10.52 -4.33 2.84
CA GLY A 3 -11.00 -3.09 3.46
C GLY A 3 -10.16 -2.62 4.65
N ILE A 4 -9.63 -3.54 5.44
CA ILE A 4 -8.72 -3.23 6.55
C ILE A 4 -7.34 -2.81 6.02
N GLN A 5 -6.88 -3.42 4.94
CA GLN A 5 -5.61 -3.11 4.28
C GLN A 5 -5.60 -1.69 3.69
N ASN A 6 -6.69 -1.24 3.10
CA ASN A 6 -6.80 0.09 2.49
C ASN A 6 -6.63 1.24 3.49
N PHE A 7 -6.91 1.02 4.78
CA PHE A 7 -6.71 2.05 5.79
C PHE A 7 -5.23 2.41 5.99
N PRO A 8 -4.29 1.46 6.21
CA PRO A 8 -2.86 1.76 6.26
C PRO A 8 -2.33 2.38 4.95
N GLU A 9 -2.80 1.93 3.79
CA GLU A 9 -2.39 2.46 2.48
C GLU A 9 -2.79 3.93 2.32
N GLY A 10 -4.02 4.28 2.67
CA GLY A 10 -4.47 5.68 2.67
C GLY A 10 -3.68 6.55 3.65
N ALA A 11 -3.35 6.02 4.82
CA ALA A 11 -2.52 6.70 5.80
C ALA A 11 -1.08 6.90 5.29
N ALA A 12 -0.51 5.92 4.60
CA ALA A 12 0.83 6.00 4.02
C ALA A 12 0.98 7.13 2.97
N VAL A 13 -0.12 7.51 2.31
CA VAL A 13 -0.16 8.67 1.40
C VAL A 13 -0.43 9.97 2.16
N SER A 14 -1.42 9.96 3.05
CA SER A 14 -1.93 11.19 3.69
C SER A 14 -0.98 11.76 4.75
N LEU A 15 -0.30 10.90 5.52
CA LEU A 15 0.57 11.33 6.62
C LEU A 15 1.84 12.07 6.14
N PRO A 16 2.59 11.57 5.14
CA PRO A 16 3.73 12.31 4.59
C PRO A 16 3.31 13.67 4.03
N LEU A 17 2.20 13.74 3.29
CA LEU A 17 1.69 15.01 2.75
C LEU A 17 1.38 16.02 3.87
N ARG A 18 0.85 15.56 4.98
CA ARG A 18 0.61 16.41 6.15
C ARG A 18 1.91 16.95 6.74
N ARG A 19 2.97 16.15 6.76
CA ARG A 19 4.32 16.57 7.22
C ARG A 19 4.94 17.61 6.28
N GLU A 20 4.73 17.47 4.98
CA GLU A 20 5.16 18.44 3.96
C GLU A 20 4.44 19.80 4.04
N GLY A 21 3.52 19.98 4.99
CA GLY A 21 2.81 21.23 5.22
C GLY A 21 1.46 21.36 4.53
N TYR A 22 0.98 20.34 3.83
CA TYR A 22 -0.37 20.36 3.27
C TYR A 22 -1.43 20.41 4.38
N SER A 23 -2.57 21.05 4.10
CA SER A 23 -3.69 21.05 5.04
C SER A 23 -4.25 19.64 5.25
N ARG A 24 -4.91 19.41 6.40
CA ARG A 24 -5.55 18.14 6.70
C ARG A 24 -6.53 17.70 5.62
N PHE A 25 -7.33 18.64 5.12
CA PHE A 25 -8.30 18.38 4.07
C PHE A 25 -7.63 17.99 2.75
N ARG A 26 -6.59 18.71 2.33
CA ARG A 26 -5.84 18.37 1.10
C ARG A 26 -5.15 17.02 1.20
N SER A 27 -4.48 16.75 2.30
CA SER A 27 -3.80 15.45 2.52
C SER A 27 -4.79 14.29 2.46
N PHE A 28 -5.96 14.45 3.09
CA PHE A 28 -7.05 13.48 3.04
C PHE A 28 -7.59 13.29 1.62
N MET A 29 -7.87 14.37 0.90
CA MET A 29 -8.40 14.31 -0.46
C MET A 29 -7.42 13.65 -1.44
N ILE A 30 -6.14 13.91 -1.32
CA ILE A 30 -5.12 13.24 -2.15
C ILE A 30 -5.04 11.75 -1.82
N GLY A 31 -5.09 11.39 -0.54
CA GLY A 31 -5.17 9.99 -0.12
C GLY A 31 -6.42 9.28 -0.66
N GLN A 32 -7.58 9.95 -0.64
CA GLN A 32 -8.80 9.42 -1.24
C GLN A 32 -8.71 9.30 -2.77
N ALA A 33 -8.11 10.28 -3.43
CA ALA A 33 -7.92 10.24 -4.88
C ALA A 33 -7.02 9.09 -5.31
N SER A 34 -5.98 8.77 -4.53
CA SER A 34 -5.14 7.60 -4.80
C SER A 34 -5.93 6.28 -4.73
N ALA A 35 -6.85 6.18 -3.77
CA ALA A 35 -7.73 5.00 -3.64
C ALA A 35 -8.70 4.82 -4.81
N ILE A 36 -9.10 5.90 -5.52
CA ILE A 36 -9.95 5.81 -6.71
C ILE A 36 -9.20 5.22 -7.91
N VAL A 37 -7.89 5.39 -7.97
CA VAL A 37 -7.06 4.81 -9.04
C VAL A 37 -7.05 3.28 -8.98
N GLU A 38 -7.16 2.68 -7.80
CA GLU A 38 -7.14 1.22 -7.61
C GLU A 38 -8.25 0.49 -8.37
N PRO A 39 -9.55 0.84 -8.22
CA PRO A 39 -10.60 0.15 -8.95
C PRO A 39 -10.47 0.35 -10.47
N ILE A 40 -9.99 1.50 -10.93
CA ILE A 40 -9.75 1.75 -12.35
C ILE A 40 -8.63 0.82 -12.86
N ALA A 41 -7.51 0.76 -12.14
CA ALA A 41 -6.39 -0.11 -12.46
C ALA A 41 -6.80 -1.60 -12.39
N ALA A 42 -7.63 -1.98 -11.41
CA ALA A 42 -8.15 -3.32 -11.28
C ALA A 42 -9.01 -3.74 -12.49
N ILE A 43 -9.90 -2.86 -12.96
CA ILE A 43 -10.72 -3.12 -14.16
C ILE A 43 -9.83 -3.34 -15.38
N ILE A 44 -8.85 -2.47 -15.60
CA ILE A 44 -7.88 -2.59 -16.71
C ILE A 44 -7.10 -3.91 -16.58
N GLY A 45 -6.60 -4.22 -15.36
CA GLY A 45 -5.87 -5.45 -15.09
C GLY A 45 -6.68 -6.70 -15.36
N VAL A 46 -7.96 -6.73 -14.98
CA VAL A 46 -8.88 -7.84 -15.26
C VAL A 46 -9.11 -8.01 -16.76
N ILE A 47 -9.37 -6.93 -17.47
CA ILE A 47 -9.57 -6.98 -18.94
C ILE A 47 -8.31 -7.54 -19.63
N LEU A 48 -7.13 -7.07 -19.25
CA LEU A 48 -5.87 -7.58 -19.79
C LEU A 48 -5.63 -9.06 -19.45
N ALA A 49 -5.88 -9.45 -18.20
CA ALA A 49 -5.71 -10.83 -17.75
C ALA A 49 -6.68 -11.80 -18.42
N MET A 50 -7.91 -11.35 -18.69
CA MET A 50 -8.89 -12.16 -19.43
C MET A 50 -8.54 -12.28 -20.92
N SER A 51 -7.95 -11.25 -21.51
CA SER A 51 -7.57 -11.23 -22.92
C SER A 51 -6.30 -12.02 -23.20
N ILE A 52 -5.33 -11.97 -22.26
CA ILE A 52 -4.01 -12.61 -22.40
C ILE A 52 -3.65 -13.32 -21.10
N LYS A 53 -3.96 -14.61 -21.01
CA LYS A 53 -3.71 -15.41 -19.78
C LYS A 53 -2.26 -15.38 -19.29
N SER A 54 -1.29 -15.24 -20.19
CA SER A 54 0.13 -15.21 -19.85
C SER A 54 0.59 -13.87 -19.24
N ILE A 55 -0.20 -12.81 -19.31
CA ILE A 55 0.19 -11.48 -18.80
C ILE A 55 0.00 -11.36 -17.28
N LEU A 56 -0.89 -12.15 -16.69
CA LEU A 56 -1.22 -12.07 -15.27
C LEU A 56 0.00 -12.29 -14.35
N PRO A 57 0.84 -13.33 -14.54
CA PRO A 57 2.04 -13.49 -13.73
C PRO A 57 3.02 -12.32 -13.85
N ILE A 58 3.12 -11.72 -15.05
CA ILE A 58 3.99 -10.57 -15.29
C ILE A 58 3.47 -9.35 -14.52
N LEU A 59 2.16 -9.07 -14.59
CA LEU A 59 1.53 -7.97 -13.88
C LEU A 59 1.66 -8.13 -12.34
N LEU A 60 1.43 -9.34 -11.83
CA LEU A 60 1.58 -9.63 -10.40
C LEU A 60 3.02 -9.49 -9.93
N SER A 61 3.98 -9.96 -10.72
CA SER A 61 5.42 -9.82 -10.41
C SER A 61 5.84 -8.36 -10.40
N PHE A 62 5.37 -7.57 -11.37
CA PHE A 62 5.63 -6.13 -11.42
C PHE A 62 5.03 -5.40 -10.20
N ALA A 63 3.78 -5.68 -9.88
CA ALA A 63 3.11 -5.07 -8.72
C ALA A 63 3.82 -5.42 -7.40
N SER A 64 4.18 -6.69 -7.20
CA SER A 64 4.91 -7.14 -6.03
C SER A 64 6.29 -6.46 -5.92
N GLY A 65 7.01 -6.37 -7.02
CA GLY A 65 8.31 -5.68 -7.08
C GLY A 65 8.18 -4.20 -6.75
N ALA A 66 7.18 -3.52 -7.29
CA ALA A 66 6.92 -2.12 -6.99
C ALA A 66 6.61 -1.88 -5.50
N MET A 67 5.77 -2.73 -4.88
CA MET A 67 5.48 -2.65 -3.45
C MET A 67 6.73 -2.82 -2.60
N ILE A 68 7.57 -3.82 -2.89
CA ILE A 68 8.83 -4.05 -2.17
C ILE A 68 9.75 -2.82 -2.27
N VAL A 69 9.87 -2.22 -3.46
CA VAL A 69 10.71 -1.04 -3.67
C VAL A 69 10.23 0.14 -2.85
N VAL A 70 8.93 0.42 -2.85
CA VAL A 70 8.34 1.52 -2.06
C VAL A 70 8.56 1.31 -0.57
N VAL A 71 8.30 0.11 -0.06
CA VAL A 71 8.52 -0.22 1.36
C VAL A 71 9.99 -0.06 1.73
N ALA A 72 10.90 -0.61 0.94
CA ALA A 72 12.34 -0.62 1.25
C ALA A 72 12.98 0.76 1.11
N ARG A 73 12.58 1.56 0.15
CA ARG A 73 13.24 2.85 -0.16
C ARG A 73 12.60 4.06 0.48
N GLU A 74 11.31 3.99 0.77
CA GLU A 74 10.57 5.14 1.27
C GLU A 74 10.04 4.91 2.69
N LEU A 75 9.24 3.89 2.91
CA LEU A 75 8.54 3.71 4.18
C LEU A 75 9.47 3.29 5.32
N LEU A 76 10.33 2.30 5.11
CA LEU A 76 11.24 1.83 6.15
C LEU A 76 12.27 2.90 6.56
N PRO A 77 12.99 3.57 5.66
CA PRO A 77 13.95 4.60 6.07
C PRO A 77 13.30 5.74 6.82
N GLU A 78 12.11 6.17 6.42
CA GLU A 78 11.41 7.25 7.08
C GLU A 78 10.93 6.87 8.48
N SER A 79 10.37 5.68 8.64
CA SER A 79 9.90 5.18 9.94
C SER A 79 11.05 5.00 10.93
N VAL A 80 12.21 4.52 10.48
CA VAL A 80 13.40 4.30 11.31
C VAL A 80 14.01 5.62 11.79
N LYS A 81 13.91 6.71 11.03
CA LYS A 81 14.40 8.03 11.43
C LYS A 81 13.71 8.56 12.68
N GLU A 82 12.44 8.25 12.88
CA GLU A 82 11.70 8.74 14.05
C GLU A 82 11.95 7.90 15.31
N ASN A 83 11.81 6.60 15.21
CA ASN A 83 12.03 5.69 16.33
C ASN A 83 12.33 4.28 15.83
N LYS A 84 13.60 3.90 15.88
CA LYS A 84 14.08 2.61 15.37
C LYS A 84 13.39 1.40 16.01
N ASN A 85 13.22 1.41 17.32
CA ASN A 85 12.63 0.27 18.05
C ASN A 85 11.13 0.15 17.77
N LEU A 86 10.42 1.25 17.83
CA LEU A 86 8.99 1.30 17.54
C LEU A 86 8.70 0.92 16.08
N SER A 87 9.53 1.37 15.17
CA SER A 87 9.46 1.03 13.75
C SER A 87 9.63 -0.48 13.52
N THR A 88 10.60 -1.10 14.18
CA THR A 88 10.84 -2.54 14.08
C THR A 88 9.65 -3.35 14.63
N ILE A 89 9.13 -2.96 15.80
CA ILE A 89 7.95 -3.61 16.39
C ILE A 89 6.73 -3.43 15.49
N GLY A 90 6.51 -2.23 14.96
CA GLY A 90 5.43 -1.92 14.05
C GLY A 90 5.49 -2.73 12.75
N LEU A 91 6.68 -2.88 12.17
CA LEU A 91 6.90 -3.68 10.97
C LEU A 91 6.57 -5.16 11.20
N ILE A 92 7.12 -5.75 12.25
CA ILE A 92 6.88 -7.15 12.59
C ILE A 92 5.40 -7.37 12.94
N GLY A 93 4.83 -6.53 13.79
CA GLY A 93 3.42 -6.61 14.19
C GLY A 93 2.47 -6.46 13.01
N GLY A 94 2.71 -5.50 12.13
CA GLY A 94 1.94 -5.29 10.91
C GLY A 94 2.03 -6.48 9.95
N PHE A 95 3.23 -7.03 9.74
CA PHE A 95 3.43 -8.21 8.91
C PHE A 95 2.65 -9.42 9.44
N VAL A 96 2.78 -9.72 10.75
CA VAL A 96 2.08 -10.83 11.39
C VAL A 96 0.56 -10.63 11.33
N LEU A 97 0.08 -9.43 11.61
CA LEU A 97 -1.34 -9.11 11.53
C LEU A 97 -1.89 -9.34 10.12
N MET A 98 -1.22 -8.82 9.09
CA MET A 98 -1.64 -9.00 7.70
C MET A 98 -1.60 -10.47 7.28
N MET A 99 -0.59 -11.21 7.70
CA MET A 99 -0.50 -12.65 7.44
C MET A 99 -1.68 -13.41 8.05
N ILE A 100 -2.07 -13.08 9.28
CA ILE A 100 -3.23 -13.70 9.95
C ILE A 100 -4.53 -13.35 9.21
N LEU A 101 -4.70 -12.09 8.81
CA LEU A 101 -5.88 -11.65 8.07
C LEU A 101 -5.98 -12.29 6.69
N ASP A 102 -4.86 -12.44 6.00
CA ASP A 102 -4.79 -13.09 4.69
C ASP A 102 -5.21 -14.57 4.78
N VAL A 103 -4.68 -15.30 5.74
CA VAL A 103 -5.00 -16.73 5.96
C VAL A 103 -6.43 -16.92 6.47
N ALA A 104 -6.92 -16.06 7.35
CA ALA A 104 -8.23 -16.21 8.00
C ALA A 104 -9.39 -15.70 7.15
N LEU A 105 -9.17 -14.65 6.35
CA LEU A 105 -10.21 -13.98 5.55
C LEU A 105 -10.02 -14.16 4.04
N GLY A 106 -8.88 -14.69 3.66
CA GLY A 106 -8.31 -15.09 2.42
C GLY A 106 -8.75 -14.98 1.16
#